data_7ae6f66f41f664ddbb8f8afb0b61fee4
#
_entry.id   7ae6f66f41f664ddbb8f8afb0b61fee4
#
_cell.length_a   1.000
_cell.length_b   1.000
_cell.length_c   1.000
_cell.angle_alpha   90.00
_cell.angle_beta   90.00
_cell.angle_gamma   90.00
#
_symmetry.space_group_name_H-M   'P 1'
#
loop_
_entity.id
_entity.type
_entity.pdbx_description
1 polymer ?
#
loop_
_entity_poly.entity_id
_entity_poly.type
_entity_poly.pdbx_seq_one_letter_code
_entity_poly.pdbx_strand_id
1 'polypeptide(L)' 'MIKLVFALCLFINGELVEHRIQESLSTCLKMKREASRNMDMKNKQFMCGEVEAELYKNVDGSYSINKIIQPK' A
#
# COMPACT_ATOMS: atom_id res chain seq x y z
N MET A 1 -5.28 14.44 7.65
CA MET A 1 -3.83 14.62 7.83
C MET A 1 -3.12 14.05 6.62
N ILE A 2 -2.21 14.83 6.03
CA ILE A 2 -1.46 14.42 4.85
C ILE A 2 -0.04 14.08 5.27
N LYS A 3 0.43 12.88 4.90
CA LYS A 3 1.77 12.43 5.24
C LYS A 3 2.37 11.60 4.11
N LEU A 4 3.70 11.53 4.07
CA LEU A 4 4.41 10.55 3.28
C LEU A 4 4.43 9.24 4.05
N VAL A 5 3.95 8.18 3.42
CA VAL A 5 3.91 6.85 4.02
C VAL A 5 4.41 5.82 3.02
N PHE A 6 4.91 4.70 3.53
CA PHE A 6 5.18 3.56 2.67
C PHE A 6 3.89 2.79 2.48
N ALA A 7 3.58 2.46 1.26
CA ALA A 7 2.34 1.77 0.94
C ALA A 7 2.61 0.54 0.06
N LEU A 8 1.93 -0.54 0.39
CA LEU A 8 1.87 -1.72 -0.47
C LEU A 8 0.61 -1.59 -1.32
N CYS A 9 0.79 -1.50 -2.62
CA CYS A 9 -0.31 -1.32 -3.56
C CYS A 9 -0.48 -2.59 -4.41
N LEU A 10 -1.72 -3.00 -4.59
CA LEU A 10 -2.06 -4.10 -5.47
C LEU A 10 -2.77 -3.56 -6.71
N PHE A 11 -2.21 -3.87 -7.88
CA PHE A 11 -2.81 -3.55 -9.17
C PHE A 11 -3.31 -4.83 -9.83
N ILE A 12 -4.51 -4.77 -10.39
CA ILE A 12 -5.06 -5.86 -11.20
C ILE A 12 -5.42 -5.27 -12.55
N ASN A 13 -4.87 -5.85 -13.62
CA ASN A 13 -5.06 -5.35 -14.99
C ASN A 13 -4.71 -3.86 -15.13
N GLY A 14 -3.70 -3.40 -14.39
CA GLY A 14 -3.27 -2.01 -14.45
C GLY A 14 -4.05 -1.05 -13.56
N GLU A 15 -5.07 -1.52 -12.85
CA GLU A 15 -5.87 -0.68 -11.96
C GLU A 15 -5.51 -0.93 -10.50
N LEU A 16 -5.38 0.15 -9.75
CA LEU A 16 -5.14 0.08 -8.31
C LEU A 16 -6.42 -0.38 -7.61
N VAL A 17 -6.38 -1.55 -6.98
CA VAL A 17 -7.55 -2.13 -6.31
C VAL A 17 -7.41 -2.17 -4.80
N GLU A 18 -6.18 -2.12 -4.28
CA GLU A 18 -5.97 -2.16 -2.84
C GLU A 18 -4.67 -1.44 -2.49
N HIS A 19 -4.66 -0.78 -1.34
CA HIS A 19 -3.45 -0.19 -0.79
C HIS A 19 -3.46 -0.34 0.73
N ARG A 20 -2.26 -0.51 1.29
CA ARG A 20 -2.09 -0.64 2.75
C ARG A 20 -0.85 0.12 3.19
N ILE A 21 -0.97 0.78 4.34
CA ILE A 21 0.17 1.47 4.96
C ILE A 21 1.08 0.43 5.60
N GLN A 22 2.38 0.56 5.38
CA GLN A 22 3.39 -0.27 6.01
C GLN A 22 4.29 0.60 6.90
N GLU A 23 4.88 -0.01 7.91
CA GLU A 23 5.74 0.71 8.85
C GLU A 23 7.02 1.21 8.20
N SER A 24 7.56 0.45 7.27
CA SER A 24 8.81 0.76 6.61
C SER A 24 8.87 0.10 5.25
N LEU A 25 9.84 0.53 4.45
CA LEU A 25 10.06 -0.06 3.13
C LEU A 25 10.41 -1.55 3.24
N SER A 26 11.23 -1.94 4.22
CA SER A 26 11.59 -3.35 4.37
C SER A 26 10.40 -4.21 4.75
N THR A 27 9.48 -3.71 5.60
CA THR A 27 8.24 -4.40 5.92
C THR A 27 7.36 -4.53 4.67
N CYS A 28 7.27 -3.46 3.89
CA CYS A 28 6.49 -3.47 2.65
C CYS A 28 7.02 -4.52 1.67
N LEU A 29 8.34 -4.58 1.48
CA LEU A 29 8.97 -5.55 0.59
C LEU A 29 8.77 -6.98 1.06
N LYS A 30 8.82 -7.20 2.38
CA LYS A 30 8.56 -8.50 2.98
C LYS A 30 7.12 -8.95 2.69
N MET A 31 6.15 -8.07 2.92
CA MET A 31 4.75 -8.37 2.67
C MET A 31 4.47 -8.61 1.20
N LYS A 32 5.12 -7.82 0.33
CA LYS A 32 5.03 -8.00 -1.11
C LYS A 32 5.50 -9.39 -1.52
N ARG A 33 6.64 -9.83 -0.98
CA ARG A 33 7.21 -11.13 -1.28
C ARG A 33 6.29 -12.27 -0.83
N GLU A 34 5.77 -12.17 0.39
CA GLU A 34 4.87 -13.17 0.95
C GLU A 34 3.56 -13.25 0.15
N ALA A 35 2.98 -12.11 -0.17
CA ALA A 35 1.74 -12.06 -0.95
C ALA A 35 1.93 -12.62 -2.36
N SER A 36 3.05 -12.29 -3.01
CA SER A 36 3.36 -12.80 -4.34
C SER A 36 3.54 -14.31 -4.36
N ARG A 37 4.07 -14.86 -3.26
CA ARG A 37 4.30 -16.29 -3.15
C ARG A 37 2.99 -17.07 -3.03
N ASN A 38 1.98 -16.46 -2.42
CA ASN A 38 0.71 -17.13 -2.13
C ASN A 38 -0.41 -16.80 -3.11
N MET A 39 -0.13 -16.01 -4.13
CA MET A 39 -1.12 -15.59 -5.13
C MET A 39 -0.68 -15.94 -6.54
N ASP A 40 -1.67 -16.20 -7.39
CA ASP A 40 -1.44 -16.25 -8.83
C ASP A 40 -1.22 -14.81 -9.32
N MET A 41 -0.02 -14.52 -9.79
CA MET A 41 0.38 -13.18 -10.21
C MET A 41 -0.02 -12.84 -11.63
N LYS A 42 -0.79 -13.69 -12.29
CA LYS A 42 -1.29 -13.40 -13.62
C LYS A 42 -2.19 -12.17 -13.58
N ASN A 43 -1.83 -11.11 -14.30
CA ASN A 43 -2.55 -9.85 -14.34
C ASN A 43 -2.55 -9.07 -13.02
N LYS A 44 -1.75 -9.51 -12.04
CA LYS A 44 -1.64 -8.84 -10.75
C LYS A 44 -0.22 -8.33 -10.55
N GLN A 45 -0.12 -7.20 -9.88
CA GLN A 45 1.18 -6.60 -9.58
C GLN A 45 1.15 -5.93 -8.22
N PHE A 46 2.13 -6.25 -7.38
CA PHE A 46 2.33 -5.54 -6.14
C PHE A 46 3.43 -4.51 -6.30
N MET A 47 3.23 -3.33 -5.72
CA MET A 47 4.24 -2.29 -5.72
C MET A 47 4.40 -1.74 -4.31
N CYS A 48 5.65 -1.54 -3.90
CA CYS A 48 5.99 -0.85 -2.67
C CYS A 48 6.59 0.50 -3.01
N GLY A 49 6.14 1.52 -2.32
CA GLY A 49 6.71 2.84 -2.54
C GLY A 49 6.26 3.82 -1.51
N GLU A 50 6.88 5.00 -1.54
CA GLU A 50 6.50 6.12 -0.71
C GLU A 50 5.47 6.95 -1.44
N VAL A 51 4.36 7.26 -0.79
CA VAL A 51 3.28 8.04 -1.38
C VAL A 51 2.84 9.12 -0.40
N GLU A 52 2.36 10.24 -0.93
CA GLU A 52 1.64 11.21 -0.12
C GLU A 52 0.19 10.75 -0.05
N ALA A 53 -0.31 10.63 1.16
CA ALA A 53 -1.65 10.15 1.38
C ALA A 53 -2.36 10.99 2.43
N GLU A 54 -3.64 11.21 2.22
CA GLU A 54 -4.51 11.77 3.22
C GLU A 54 -4.95 10.64 4.15
N LEU A 55 -4.67 10.80 5.44
CA LEU A 55 -4.92 9.77 6.45
C LEU A 55 -6.08 10.18 7.33
N TYR A 56 -6.81 9.20 7.83
CA TYR A 56 -7.79 9.39 8.88
C TYR A 56 -7.52 8.45 10.04
N LYS A 57 -7.85 8.89 11.24
CA LYS A 57 -7.63 8.12 12.45
C LYS A 57 -8.80 7.18 12.69
N ASN A 58 -8.50 5.92 12.92
CA ASN A 58 -9.49 4.93 13.28
C ASN A 58 -9.82 4.98 14.79
N VAL A 59 -10.86 4.30 15.18
CA VAL A 59 -11.33 4.27 16.56
C VAL A 59 -10.27 3.71 17.50
N ASP A 60 -9.49 2.76 17.03
CA ASP A 60 -8.43 2.10 17.81
C ASP A 60 -7.12 2.89 17.86
N GLY A 61 -7.06 4.06 17.24
CA GLY A 61 -5.87 4.90 17.23
C GLY A 61 -4.96 4.70 16.03
N SER A 62 -5.22 3.71 15.20
CA SER A 62 -4.43 3.50 13.98
C SER A 62 -4.88 4.48 12.89
N TYR A 63 -4.08 4.57 11.82
CA TYR A 63 -4.40 5.41 10.67
C TYR A 63 -4.64 4.56 9.43
N SER A 64 -5.57 5.02 8.61
CA SER A 64 -5.84 4.42 7.31
C SER A 64 -5.74 5.46 6.22
N ILE A 65 -5.45 5.01 5.00
CA ILE A 65 -5.39 5.91 3.85
C ILE A 65 -6.81 6.23 3.41
N ASN A 66 -7.14 7.52 3.41
CA ASN A 66 -8.40 8.00 2.86
C ASN A 66 -8.24 8.24 1.35
N LYS A 67 -7.09 8.78 0.94
CA LYS A 67 -6.84 9.12 -0.44
C LYS A 67 -5.34 9.18 -0.69
N ILE A 68 -4.89 8.62 -1.81
CA ILE A 68 -3.52 8.80 -2.26
C ILE A 68 -3.48 10.06 -3.12
N ILE A 69 -2.66 11.02 -2.71
CA ILE A 69 -2.58 12.32 -3.37
C ILE A 69 -1.56 12.28 -4.49
N GLN A 70 -0.38 11.73 -4.19
CA GLN A 70 0.71 11.71 -5.16
C GLN A 70 1.57 10.47 -4.94
N PRO A 71 1.51 9.48 -5.81
CA PRO A 71 2.41 8.33 -5.75
C PRO A 71 3.80 8.74 -6.22
N LYS A 72 4.81 8.13 -5.60
CA LYS A 72 6.21 8.33 -6.00
C LYS A 72 6.78 7.08 -6.62
#